data_4246e8d815a969727531657182b9589f
#
_entry.id   4246e8d815a969727531657182b9589f
#
_cell.length_a   1.000
_cell.length_b   1.000
_cell.length_c   1.000
_cell.angle_alpha   90.00
_cell.angle_beta   90.00
_cell.angle_gamma   90.00
#
_symmetry.space_group_name_H-M   'P 1'
#
loop_
_entity.id
_entity.type
_entity.pdbx_description
1 polymer ?
#
loop_
_entity_poly.entity_id
_entity_poly.type
_entity_poly.pdbx_seq_one_letter_code
_entity_poly.pdbx_strand_id
1 'polypeptide(L)'
;MNSRKMALRGVVAALALYGVVAHADPLKATVIHWWTSGGESAAIRQFADAYNQAGGQWVDNAVAGGDQARATAINRIVGGDPPTAAQFNTSKQFHDLIDQGLLNNVDSVAAKENWGTIFPPSIVEAIKVKGHYYAAPVNIHMPGWFFYSKPVFQKAGITSEPKTYDEFIGDLGKLKSAGVIPLAFGGQPWQEKITFDAVLADVGGSDLYLKVYRDHDVNAVNSDAFKKVLTSFKRLHDFVDPGSPGRNWNDATALVITGKAGVQIMGDWAKGEFSAANQTAGKDFGCFPGFGPKSPYLVAGDVFVFPKTDNANAIKAQTLLATVMTSPAPQVAFNAKKGSIPIRPDVDTSSLDICAKEGLAIMKDKSRQLPNPEMLLTPDTQGALTDVVTNFWNKNQSVDDAQKAFASALKG
;
A
#
# COMPACT_ATOMS: atom_id res chain seq x y z
N MET A 1 64.23 75.96 -22.34
CA MET A 1 64.60 75.13 -21.17
C MET A 1 63.33 74.81 -20.43
N ASN A 2 62.65 73.75 -20.67
CA ASN A 2 61.56 73.29 -19.86
C ASN A 2 61.41 71.77 -20.12
N SER A 3 61.80 71.02 -19.15
CA SER A 3 61.68 69.53 -19.10
C SER A 3 60.28 69.17 -18.73
N ARG A 4 59.57 68.48 -19.62
CA ARG A 4 58.29 67.82 -19.32
C ARG A 4 58.54 66.39 -18.81
N LYS A 5 58.19 66.13 -17.54
CA LYS A 5 58.10 64.74 -16.96
C LYS A 5 56.84 64.06 -17.44
N MET A 6 57.00 62.95 -18.10
CA MET A 6 55.93 62.06 -18.49
C MET A 6 55.64 61.06 -17.34
N ALA A 7 54.47 61.12 -16.73
CA ALA A 7 54.02 60.21 -15.72
C ALA A 7 53.32 59.01 -16.39
N LEU A 8 53.88 57.79 -16.25
CA LEU A 8 53.34 56.50 -16.72
C LEU A 8 52.29 56.07 -15.70
N ARG A 9 51.01 56.04 -16.07
CA ARG A 9 49.91 55.45 -15.29
C ARG A 9 49.79 54.01 -15.64
N GLY A 10 50.18 53.07 -14.74
CA GLY A 10 49.95 51.70 -14.84
C GLY A 10 48.48 51.38 -14.56
N VAL A 11 47.79 50.79 -15.53
CA VAL A 11 46.45 50.23 -15.34
C VAL A 11 46.62 48.81 -14.85
N VAL A 12 46.28 48.55 -13.58
CA VAL A 12 46.16 47.17 -13.04
C VAL A 12 44.79 46.65 -13.43
N ALA A 13 44.73 45.73 -14.39
CA ALA A 13 43.53 45.00 -14.73
C ALA A 13 43.33 43.85 -13.70
N ALA A 14 42.36 44.04 -12.81
CA ALA A 14 41.89 42.95 -11.93
C ALA A 14 41.04 41.97 -12.75
N LEU A 15 41.58 40.81 -13.08
CA LEU A 15 40.82 39.68 -13.61
C LEU A 15 39.98 39.09 -12.47
N ALA A 16 38.67 39.39 -12.47
CA ALA A 16 37.71 38.71 -11.62
C ALA A 16 37.51 37.29 -12.21
N LEU A 17 38.09 36.26 -11.58
CA LEU A 17 37.77 34.86 -11.82
C LEU A 17 36.34 34.61 -11.32
N TYR A 18 35.35 34.71 -12.20
CA TYR A 18 34.06 34.14 -11.96
C TYR A 18 34.20 32.59 -12.04
N GLY A 19 34.30 31.95 -10.87
CA GLY A 19 34.19 30.51 -10.78
C GLY A 19 32.80 30.10 -11.25
N VAL A 20 32.71 29.53 -12.45
CA VAL A 20 31.50 28.82 -12.90
C VAL A 20 31.37 27.61 -11.99
N VAL A 21 30.48 27.71 -11.00
CA VAL A 21 30.04 26.56 -10.24
C VAL A 21 29.29 25.69 -11.23
N ALA A 22 29.95 24.67 -11.76
CA ALA A 22 29.31 23.65 -12.58
C ALA A 22 28.29 22.93 -11.67
N HIS A 23 27.03 23.31 -11.76
CA HIS A 23 25.95 22.51 -11.20
C HIS A 23 25.91 21.24 -12.03
N ALA A 24 26.18 20.10 -11.41
CA ALA A 24 25.93 18.80 -12.04
C ALA A 24 24.44 18.72 -12.36
N ASP A 25 24.11 18.23 -13.54
CA ASP A 25 22.71 18.00 -13.92
C ASP A 25 22.03 17.16 -12.84
N PRO A 26 20.79 17.52 -12.43
CA PRO A 26 20.08 16.78 -11.39
C PRO A 26 19.85 15.34 -11.82
N LEU A 27 19.94 14.40 -10.87
CA LEU A 27 19.72 12.99 -11.11
C LEU A 27 18.23 12.74 -11.42
N LYS A 28 17.91 12.57 -12.70
CA LYS A 28 16.55 12.33 -13.16
C LYS A 28 16.08 10.93 -12.77
N ALA A 29 14.92 10.84 -12.09
CA ALA A 29 14.26 9.60 -11.73
C ALA A 29 12.85 9.53 -12.30
N THR A 30 12.62 8.69 -13.31
CA THR A 30 11.28 8.35 -13.81
C THR A 30 10.70 7.25 -12.93
N VAL A 31 9.56 7.52 -12.27
CA VAL A 31 8.98 6.61 -11.28
C VAL A 31 7.58 6.20 -11.72
N ILE A 32 7.37 4.90 -11.99
CA ILE A 32 6.06 4.34 -12.28
C ILE A 32 5.37 3.93 -10.98
N HIS A 33 4.14 4.38 -10.78
CA HIS A 33 3.31 4.03 -9.64
C HIS A 33 1.82 4.13 -9.97
N TRP A 34 0.94 3.56 -9.10
CA TRP A 34 -0.51 3.59 -9.29
C TRP A 34 -1.25 4.56 -8.35
N TRP A 35 -0.57 5.37 -7.59
CA TRP A 35 -1.16 6.29 -6.63
C TRP A 35 -1.72 7.54 -7.31
N THR A 36 -2.96 7.45 -7.75
CA THR A 36 -3.65 8.49 -8.55
C THR A 36 -4.83 9.15 -7.85
N SER A 37 -5.34 8.57 -6.75
CA SER A 37 -6.39 9.17 -5.93
C SER A 37 -5.91 10.42 -5.19
N GLY A 38 -6.82 11.18 -4.60
CA GLY A 38 -6.49 12.44 -3.92
C GLY A 38 -5.48 12.27 -2.78
N GLY A 39 -5.74 11.32 -1.89
CA GLY A 39 -4.86 10.99 -0.76
C GLY A 39 -3.54 10.39 -1.21
N GLU A 40 -3.58 9.48 -2.17
CA GLU A 40 -2.38 8.83 -2.70
C GLU A 40 -1.45 9.80 -3.44
N SER A 41 -2.02 10.69 -4.27
CA SER A 41 -1.25 11.73 -4.96
C SER A 41 -0.59 12.71 -3.98
N ALA A 42 -1.26 13.03 -2.87
CA ALA A 42 -0.68 13.85 -1.81
C ALA A 42 0.46 13.13 -1.08
N ALA A 43 0.37 11.80 -0.95
CA ALA A 43 1.40 10.98 -0.33
C ALA A 43 2.66 10.86 -1.20
N ILE A 44 2.54 10.45 -2.46
CA ILE A 44 3.72 10.27 -3.34
C ILE A 44 4.47 11.56 -3.54
N ARG A 45 3.79 12.70 -3.52
CA ARG A 45 4.40 14.04 -3.60
C ARG A 45 5.41 14.29 -2.48
N GLN A 46 5.23 13.69 -1.29
CA GLN A 46 6.21 13.81 -0.20
C GLN A 46 7.55 13.19 -0.58
N PHE A 47 7.56 12.05 -1.28
CA PHE A 47 8.80 11.46 -1.79
C PHE A 47 9.37 12.26 -2.96
N ALA A 48 8.53 12.76 -3.86
CA ALA A 48 8.96 13.59 -4.99
C ALA A 48 9.66 14.88 -4.49
N ASP A 49 9.04 15.57 -3.53
CA ASP A 49 9.61 16.79 -2.95
C ASP A 49 10.92 16.50 -2.21
N ALA A 50 10.99 15.44 -1.43
CA ALA A 50 12.20 15.02 -0.72
C ALA A 50 13.33 14.64 -1.70
N TYR A 51 13.01 13.93 -2.79
CA TYR A 51 13.98 13.60 -3.83
C TYR A 51 14.54 14.84 -4.54
N ASN A 52 13.66 15.79 -4.89
CA ASN A 52 14.06 17.05 -5.50
C ASN A 52 14.92 17.90 -4.55
N GLN A 53 14.58 17.95 -3.26
CA GLN A 53 15.38 18.63 -2.23
C GLN A 53 16.77 17.98 -2.04
N ALA A 54 16.87 16.67 -2.25
CA ALA A 54 18.14 15.94 -2.20
C ALA A 54 19.02 16.12 -3.46
N GLY A 55 18.63 16.99 -4.40
CA GLY A 55 19.38 17.29 -5.63
C GLY A 55 19.00 16.40 -6.82
N GLY A 56 17.91 15.63 -6.71
CA GLY A 56 17.33 14.87 -7.81
C GLY A 56 16.34 15.67 -8.65
N GLN A 57 15.81 15.05 -9.69
CA GLN A 57 14.68 15.51 -10.47
C GLN A 57 13.66 14.37 -10.60
N TRP A 58 12.56 14.45 -9.84
CA TRP A 58 11.47 13.48 -9.94
C TRP A 58 10.68 13.68 -11.23
N VAL A 59 10.46 12.59 -11.95
CA VAL A 59 9.58 12.56 -13.12
C VAL A 59 8.48 11.55 -12.85
N ASP A 60 7.30 12.08 -12.63
CA ASP A 60 6.11 11.31 -12.29
C ASP A 60 5.60 10.53 -13.50
N ASN A 61 5.27 9.25 -13.29
CA ASN A 61 4.67 8.40 -14.30
C ASN A 61 3.55 7.57 -13.64
N ALA A 62 2.49 8.27 -13.25
CA ALA A 62 1.33 7.68 -12.59
C ALA A 62 0.46 6.93 -13.60
N VAL A 63 0.10 5.69 -13.31
CA VAL A 63 -0.78 4.83 -14.11
C VAL A 63 -1.91 4.34 -13.22
N ALA A 64 -3.15 4.71 -13.49
CA ALA A 64 -4.29 4.33 -12.68
C ALA A 64 -4.50 2.81 -12.67
N GLY A 65 -4.64 2.24 -11.48
CA GLY A 65 -4.84 0.80 -11.26
C GLY A 65 -3.53 0.02 -11.11
N GLY A 66 -3.43 -0.74 -10.01
CA GLY A 66 -2.20 -1.46 -9.65
C GLY A 66 -1.77 -2.47 -10.70
N ASP A 67 -2.70 -3.27 -11.23
CA ASP A 67 -2.41 -4.26 -12.28
C ASP A 67 -1.91 -3.61 -13.57
N GLN A 68 -2.54 -2.51 -13.98
CA GLN A 68 -2.15 -1.78 -15.17
C GLN A 68 -0.78 -1.12 -15.02
N ALA A 69 -0.49 -0.54 -13.85
CA ALA A 69 0.80 0.07 -13.56
C ALA A 69 1.92 -0.97 -13.55
N ARG A 70 1.71 -2.12 -12.90
CA ARG A 70 2.67 -3.24 -12.89
C ARG A 70 2.91 -3.79 -14.29
N ALA A 71 1.85 -4.06 -15.06
CA ALA A 71 1.98 -4.51 -16.44
C ALA A 71 2.77 -3.51 -17.29
N THR A 72 2.50 -2.21 -17.14
CA THR A 72 3.25 -1.15 -17.83
C THR A 72 4.73 -1.16 -17.45
N ALA A 73 5.03 -1.29 -16.14
CA ALA A 73 6.40 -1.35 -15.64
C ALA A 73 7.15 -2.58 -16.19
N ILE A 74 6.54 -3.77 -16.09
CA ILE A 74 7.13 -5.04 -16.57
C ILE A 74 7.40 -4.96 -18.08
N ASN A 75 6.43 -4.51 -18.87
CA ASN A 75 6.58 -4.39 -20.32
C ASN A 75 7.73 -3.43 -20.71
N ARG A 76 7.88 -2.31 -20.01
CA ARG A 76 8.99 -1.37 -20.26
C ARG A 76 10.33 -1.96 -19.85
N ILE A 77 10.39 -2.66 -18.70
CA ILE A 77 11.61 -3.32 -18.21
C ILE A 77 12.08 -4.39 -19.21
N VAL A 78 11.17 -5.28 -19.62
CA VAL A 78 11.47 -6.36 -20.56
C VAL A 78 11.74 -5.80 -21.98
N GLY A 79 11.05 -4.74 -22.36
CA GLY A 79 11.21 -4.07 -23.66
C GLY A 79 12.47 -3.21 -23.80
N GLY A 80 13.30 -3.06 -22.75
CA GLY A 80 14.57 -2.33 -22.81
C GLY A 80 14.43 -0.80 -22.69
N ASP A 81 13.27 -0.29 -22.26
CA ASP A 81 13.02 1.13 -21.90
C ASP A 81 12.58 1.24 -20.43
N PRO A 82 13.41 0.79 -19.47
CA PRO A 82 13.01 0.72 -18.08
C PRO A 82 12.82 2.11 -17.45
N PRO A 83 11.88 2.26 -16.49
CA PRO A 83 11.87 3.43 -15.59
C PRO A 83 13.07 3.39 -14.64
N THR A 84 13.30 4.48 -13.91
CA THR A 84 14.32 4.48 -12.83
C THR A 84 13.86 3.62 -11.66
N ALA A 85 12.57 3.66 -11.33
CA ALA A 85 11.96 2.81 -10.32
C ALA A 85 10.50 2.50 -10.67
N ALA A 86 9.99 1.38 -10.17
CA ALA A 86 8.61 0.97 -10.35
C ALA A 86 8.03 0.42 -9.03
N GLN A 87 6.78 0.78 -8.76
CA GLN A 87 6.04 0.32 -7.59
C GLN A 87 5.56 -1.13 -7.76
N PHE A 88 5.71 -1.91 -6.69
CA PHE A 88 5.16 -3.25 -6.49
C PHE A 88 4.64 -3.35 -5.04
N ASN A 89 3.96 -4.45 -4.71
CA ASN A 89 3.67 -4.80 -3.32
C ASN A 89 4.81 -5.64 -2.71
N THR A 90 4.82 -5.79 -1.38
CA THR A 90 5.63 -6.80 -0.68
C THR A 90 5.10 -8.20 -1.02
N SER A 91 5.46 -8.70 -2.18
CA SER A 91 4.93 -9.94 -2.76
C SER A 91 5.98 -10.61 -3.64
N LYS A 92 5.62 -11.76 -4.20
CA LYS A 92 6.48 -12.45 -5.19
C LYS A 92 6.37 -11.90 -6.61
N GLN A 93 5.61 -10.82 -6.83
CA GLN A 93 5.29 -10.27 -8.17
C GLN A 93 6.53 -9.81 -8.97
N PHE A 94 7.64 -9.46 -8.32
CA PHE A 94 8.87 -9.03 -8.99
C PHE A 94 9.97 -10.08 -9.00
N HIS A 95 9.72 -11.29 -8.49
CA HIS A 95 10.73 -12.36 -8.42
C HIS A 95 11.17 -12.82 -9.80
N ASP A 96 10.25 -12.92 -10.77
CA ASP A 96 10.59 -13.29 -12.14
C ASP A 96 11.55 -12.29 -12.80
N LEU A 97 11.40 -11.00 -12.48
CA LEU A 97 12.34 -9.97 -12.95
C LEU A 97 13.73 -10.14 -12.32
N ILE A 98 13.80 -10.59 -11.07
CA ILE A 98 15.08 -10.92 -10.40
C ILE A 98 15.72 -12.14 -11.08
N ASP A 99 14.94 -13.19 -11.32
CA ASP A 99 15.43 -14.45 -11.90
C ASP A 99 15.95 -14.25 -13.33
N GLN A 100 15.35 -13.32 -14.07
CA GLN A 100 15.81 -12.90 -15.40
C GLN A 100 16.98 -11.91 -15.36
N GLY A 101 17.43 -11.47 -14.16
CA GLY A 101 18.52 -10.51 -14.01
C GLY A 101 18.18 -9.10 -14.46
N LEU A 102 16.90 -8.72 -14.43
CA LEU A 102 16.36 -7.43 -14.91
C LEU A 102 16.26 -6.35 -13.82
N LEU A 103 16.65 -6.66 -12.57
CA LEU A 103 16.66 -5.71 -11.46
C LEU A 103 18.07 -5.51 -10.90
N ASN A 104 18.37 -4.29 -10.49
CA ASN A 104 19.51 -3.96 -9.65
C ASN A 104 19.18 -4.24 -8.17
N ASN A 105 20.15 -4.73 -7.40
CA ASN A 105 20.04 -4.75 -5.95
C ASN A 105 20.36 -3.36 -5.36
N VAL A 106 19.89 -3.14 -4.15
CA VAL A 106 20.13 -1.92 -3.36
C VAL A 106 20.89 -2.21 -2.06
N ASP A 107 21.74 -3.24 -2.09
CA ASP A 107 22.51 -3.71 -0.92
C ASP A 107 23.35 -2.62 -0.28
N SER A 108 23.92 -1.70 -1.07
CA SER A 108 24.71 -0.59 -0.56
C SER A 108 23.89 0.36 0.32
N VAL A 109 22.64 0.63 -0.06
CA VAL A 109 21.70 1.44 0.74
C VAL A 109 21.26 0.64 1.96
N ALA A 110 20.87 -0.62 1.77
CA ALA A 110 20.42 -1.51 2.84
C ALA A 110 21.47 -1.68 3.94
N ALA A 111 22.75 -1.83 3.56
CA ALA A 111 23.86 -1.92 4.50
C ALA A 111 24.10 -0.60 5.25
N LYS A 112 24.11 0.53 4.53
CA LYS A 112 24.34 1.85 5.12
C LYS A 112 23.25 2.22 6.12
N GLU A 113 22.00 1.91 5.80
CA GLU A 113 20.80 2.23 6.60
C GLU A 113 20.40 1.12 7.58
N ASN A 114 21.20 0.03 7.67
CA ASN A 114 20.96 -1.12 8.56
C ASN A 114 19.55 -1.76 8.42
N TRP A 115 19.04 -1.91 7.20
CA TRP A 115 17.67 -2.41 6.95
C TRP A 115 17.36 -3.73 7.64
N GLY A 116 18.33 -4.67 7.65
CA GLY A 116 18.15 -5.97 8.30
C GLY A 116 17.90 -5.93 9.81
N THR A 117 18.23 -4.81 10.46
CA THR A 117 18.01 -4.60 11.91
C THR A 117 16.82 -3.69 12.17
N ILE A 118 16.61 -2.69 11.32
CA ILE A 118 15.61 -1.64 11.53
C ILE A 118 14.23 -2.08 11.04
N PHE A 119 14.15 -2.72 9.86
CA PHE A 119 12.86 -3.10 9.30
C PHE A 119 12.27 -4.36 9.95
N PRO A 120 10.94 -4.49 10.01
CA PRO A 120 10.29 -5.71 10.49
C PRO A 120 10.76 -6.95 9.71
N PRO A 121 11.00 -8.09 10.39
CA PRO A 121 11.53 -9.30 9.73
C PRO A 121 10.70 -9.77 8.53
N SER A 122 9.38 -9.70 8.58
CA SER A 122 8.48 -10.07 7.48
C SER A 122 8.69 -9.20 6.23
N ILE A 123 8.99 -7.92 6.41
CA ILE A 123 9.30 -7.02 5.30
C ILE A 123 10.70 -7.30 4.75
N VAL A 124 11.69 -7.52 5.63
CA VAL A 124 13.04 -7.91 5.20
C VAL A 124 13.00 -9.19 4.35
N GLU A 125 12.22 -10.19 4.79
CA GLU A 125 12.03 -11.44 4.05
C GLU A 125 11.41 -11.21 2.66
N ALA A 126 10.42 -10.31 2.55
CA ALA A 126 9.76 -10.01 1.29
C ALA A 126 10.64 -9.28 0.26
N ILE A 127 11.62 -8.47 0.73
CA ILE A 127 12.49 -7.66 -0.16
C ILE A 127 13.88 -8.25 -0.38
N LYS A 128 14.25 -9.28 0.39
CA LYS A 128 15.57 -9.91 0.31
C LYS A 128 15.48 -11.27 -0.37
N VAL A 129 15.89 -11.34 -1.62
CA VAL A 129 15.82 -12.54 -2.46
C VAL A 129 17.24 -13.03 -2.77
N LYS A 130 17.52 -14.32 -2.59
CA LYS A 130 18.86 -14.92 -2.84
C LYS A 130 20.01 -14.18 -2.12
N GLY A 131 19.72 -13.61 -0.95
CA GLY A 131 20.70 -12.90 -0.13
C GLY A 131 20.87 -11.41 -0.41
N HIS A 132 20.21 -10.85 -1.45
CA HIS A 132 20.31 -9.46 -1.88
C HIS A 132 18.99 -8.71 -1.71
N TYR A 133 19.06 -7.39 -1.44
CA TYR A 133 17.89 -6.52 -1.35
C TYR A 133 17.54 -5.95 -2.73
N TYR A 134 16.37 -6.27 -3.26
CA TYR A 134 15.93 -5.85 -4.60
C TYR A 134 14.86 -4.77 -4.60
N ALA A 135 14.35 -4.40 -3.45
CA ALA A 135 13.30 -3.39 -3.35
C ALA A 135 13.49 -2.50 -2.13
N ALA A 136 13.10 -1.22 -2.25
CA ALA A 136 13.01 -0.27 -1.15
C ALA A 136 11.56 -0.24 -0.64
N PRO A 137 11.29 -0.67 0.62
CA PRO A 137 9.96 -0.65 1.18
C PRO A 137 9.60 0.76 1.66
N VAL A 138 8.34 1.16 1.48
CA VAL A 138 7.92 2.54 1.77
C VAL A 138 6.84 2.66 2.83
N ASN A 139 6.15 1.57 3.14
CA ASN A 139 5.14 1.52 4.19
C ASN A 139 4.91 0.10 4.70
N ILE A 140 4.17 0.01 5.80
CA ILE A 140 3.40 -1.16 6.19
C ILE A 140 1.95 -0.75 6.11
N HIS A 141 1.12 -1.53 5.42
CA HIS A 141 -0.30 -1.33 5.34
C HIS A 141 -1.09 -2.60 5.68
N MET A 142 -2.33 -2.43 6.07
CA MET A 142 -3.29 -3.51 6.30
C MET A 142 -4.45 -3.38 5.32
N PRO A 143 -4.70 -4.36 4.45
CA PRO A 143 -5.75 -4.26 3.44
C PRO A 143 -7.18 -4.46 3.95
N GLY A 144 -7.40 -4.77 5.20
CA GLY A 144 -8.71 -5.19 5.73
C GLY A 144 -9.26 -4.35 6.89
N TRP A 145 -9.02 -3.03 6.92
CA TRP A 145 -9.61 -2.14 7.92
C TRP A 145 -11.08 -1.86 7.66
N PHE A 146 -11.82 -1.57 8.74
CA PHE A 146 -13.19 -1.09 8.70
C PHE A 146 -13.19 0.41 8.99
N PHE A 147 -13.70 1.22 8.05
CA PHE A 147 -13.85 2.67 8.20
C PHE A 147 -15.33 3.04 8.19
N TYR A 148 -15.78 3.80 9.18
CA TYR A 148 -17.20 4.15 9.32
C TYR A 148 -17.42 5.62 9.58
N SER A 149 -18.53 6.16 9.07
CA SER A 149 -18.97 7.52 9.34
C SER A 149 -19.59 7.60 10.74
N LYS A 150 -18.95 8.33 11.66
CA LYS A 150 -19.46 8.49 13.04
C LYS A 150 -20.84 9.16 13.07
N PRO A 151 -21.10 10.25 12.30
CA PRO A 151 -22.44 10.84 12.26
C PRO A 151 -23.52 9.86 11.76
N VAL A 152 -23.19 9.03 10.76
CA VAL A 152 -24.14 8.04 10.22
C VAL A 152 -24.42 6.94 11.24
N PHE A 153 -23.38 6.43 11.92
CA PHE A 153 -23.54 5.45 13.00
C PHE A 153 -24.42 6.00 14.11
N GLN A 154 -24.16 7.22 14.57
CA GLN A 154 -24.99 7.87 15.61
C GLN A 154 -26.45 7.99 15.17
N LYS A 155 -26.70 8.44 13.93
CA LYS A 155 -28.06 8.54 13.37
C LYS A 155 -28.78 7.19 13.30
N ALA A 156 -28.04 6.10 13.05
CA ALA A 156 -28.56 4.74 13.03
C ALA A 156 -28.67 4.09 14.44
N GLY A 157 -28.33 4.83 15.50
CA GLY A 157 -28.36 4.31 16.88
C GLY A 157 -27.24 3.32 17.20
N ILE A 158 -26.13 3.36 16.45
CA ILE A 158 -24.93 2.56 16.71
C ILE A 158 -23.99 3.39 17.58
N THR A 159 -23.73 2.94 18.81
CA THR A 159 -23.00 3.70 19.82
C THR A 159 -21.59 3.18 20.09
N SER A 160 -21.26 2.01 19.60
CA SER A 160 -19.96 1.36 19.78
C SER A 160 -19.58 0.57 18.53
N GLU A 161 -18.28 0.33 18.36
CA GLU A 161 -17.77 -0.57 17.33
C GLU A 161 -18.19 -2.01 17.62
N PRO A 162 -18.54 -2.80 16.57
CA PRO A 162 -18.92 -4.20 16.73
C PRO A 162 -17.73 -5.04 17.20
N LYS A 163 -17.97 -5.96 18.12
CA LYS A 163 -16.95 -6.85 18.69
C LYS A 163 -16.95 -8.25 18.04
N THR A 164 -17.99 -8.55 17.28
CA THR A 164 -18.16 -9.82 16.57
C THR A 164 -18.71 -9.56 15.17
N TYR A 165 -18.52 -10.54 14.29
CA TYR A 165 -19.10 -10.49 12.94
C TYR A 165 -20.65 -10.38 12.99
N ASP A 166 -21.32 -11.07 13.92
CA ASP A 166 -22.78 -11.00 14.04
C ASP A 166 -23.27 -9.63 14.51
N GLU A 167 -22.55 -8.98 15.44
CA GLU A 167 -22.83 -7.59 15.80
C GLU A 167 -22.67 -6.65 14.59
N PHE A 168 -21.61 -6.83 13.79
CA PHE A 168 -21.40 -6.06 12.57
C PHE A 168 -22.56 -6.22 11.58
N ILE A 169 -23.02 -7.44 11.35
CA ILE A 169 -24.19 -7.68 10.51
C ILE A 169 -25.45 -7.00 11.08
N GLY A 170 -25.61 -7.02 12.40
CA GLY A 170 -26.70 -6.30 13.07
C GLY A 170 -26.63 -4.80 12.84
N ASP A 171 -25.44 -4.22 12.89
CA ASP A 171 -25.21 -2.80 12.62
C ASP A 171 -25.45 -2.43 11.15
N LEU A 172 -25.04 -3.29 10.20
CA LEU A 172 -25.40 -3.13 8.79
C LEU A 172 -26.93 -3.12 8.60
N GLY A 173 -27.67 -3.95 9.36
CA GLY A 173 -29.13 -3.95 9.39
C GLY A 173 -29.72 -2.63 9.88
N LYS A 174 -29.18 -2.04 10.95
CA LYS A 174 -29.58 -0.73 11.48
C LYS A 174 -29.32 0.38 10.46
N LEU A 175 -28.15 0.37 9.79
CA LEU A 175 -27.81 1.32 8.72
C LEU A 175 -28.80 1.22 7.56
N LYS A 176 -29.17 0.00 7.13
CA LYS A 176 -30.17 -0.24 6.10
C LYS A 176 -31.55 0.34 6.50
N SER A 177 -31.94 0.13 7.73
CA SER A 177 -33.20 0.67 8.28
C SER A 177 -33.18 2.20 8.40
N ALA A 178 -32.00 2.81 8.59
CA ALA A 178 -31.82 4.26 8.59
C ALA A 178 -31.82 4.89 7.18
N GLY A 179 -31.96 4.08 6.12
CA GLY A 179 -32.08 4.54 4.73
C GLY A 179 -30.74 4.97 4.10
N VAL A 180 -29.62 4.48 4.63
CA VAL A 180 -28.29 4.71 4.04
C VAL A 180 -27.75 3.42 3.44
N ILE A 181 -26.78 3.51 2.53
CA ILE A 181 -26.03 2.35 2.05
C ILE A 181 -25.27 1.76 3.25
N PRO A 182 -25.54 0.53 3.69
CA PRO A 182 -24.87 -0.02 4.86
C PRO A 182 -23.37 -0.19 4.64
N LEU A 183 -22.99 -0.86 3.52
CA LEU A 183 -21.61 -1.18 3.17
C LEU A 183 -21.26 -0.53 1.84
N ALA A 184 -20.41 0.50 1.87
CA ALA A 184 -19.80 1.07 0.67
C ALA A 184 -18.80 0.06 0.11
N PHE A 185 -19.03 -0.38 -1.11
CA PHE A 185 -18.23 -1.43 -1.71
C PHE A 185 -17.74 -1.03 -3.10
N GLY A 186 -16.47 -1.32 -3.39
CA GLY A 186 -15.92 -1.21 -4.72
C GLY A 186 -15.96 -2.57 -5.40
N GLY A 187 -16.47 -2.63 -6.64
CA GLY A 187 -16.72 -3.87 -7.35
C GLY A 187 -15.58 -4.26 -8.30
N GLN A 188 -14.34 -4.15 -7.87
CA GLN A 188 -13.18 -4.64 -8.61
C GLN A 188 -12.66 -5.93 -7.95
N PRO A 189 -12.15 -6.91 -8.72
CA PRO A 189 -11.74 -8.22 -8.19
C PRO A 189 -10.84 -8.16 -6.96
N TRP A 190 -9.83 -7.29 -6.96
CA TRP A 190 -8.91 -7.13 -5.83
C TRP A 190 -9.60 -6.61 -4.56
N GLN A 191 -10.63 -5.77 -4.68
CA GLN A 191 -11.41 -5.25 -3.53
C GLN A 191 -12.29 -6.34 -2.92
N GLU A 192 -12.88 -7.17 -3.76
CA GLU A 192 -13.65 -8.35 -3.34
C GLU A 192 -12.72 -9.33 -2.61
N LYS A 193 -11.51 -9.54 -3.15
CA LYS A 193 -10.51 -10.44 -2.55
C LYS A 193 -10.03 -9.96 -1.18
N ILE A 194 -9.66 -8.68 -1.00
CA ILE A 194 -9.24 -8.18 0.32
C ILE A 194 -10.38 -8.22 1.35
N THR A 195 -11.62 -8.02 0.92
CA THR A 195 -12.79 -8.16 1.79
C THR A 195 -12.98 -9.62 2.21
N PHE A 196 -12.81 -10.57 1.29
CA PHE A 196 -12.82 -11.99 1.61
C PHE A 196 -11.71 -12.36 2.59
N ASP A 197 -10.49 -11.85 2.39
CA ASP A 197 -9.34 -12.11 3.26
C ASP A 197 -9.56 -11.58 4.68
N ALA A 198 -10.15 -10.39 4.81
CA ALA A 198 -10.54 -9.84 6.10
C ALA A 198 -11.58 -10.74 6.80
N VAL A 199 -12.61 -11.20 6.08
CA VAL A 199 -13.61 -12.13 6.63
C VAL A 199 -12.97 -13.48 6.99
N LEU A 200 -12.05 -14.00 6.18
CA LEU A 200 -11.34 -15.25 6.51
C LEU A 200 -10.51 -15.09 7.79
N ALA A 201 -9.81 -13.98 7.93
CA ALA A 201 -9.00 -13.70 9.11
C ALA A 201 -9.84 -13.52 10.39
N ASP A 202 -10.97 -12.81 10.28
CA ASP A 202 -11.82 -12.49 11.43
C ASP A 202 -12.78 -13.61 11.82
N VAL A 203 -13.45 -14.23 10.84
CA VAL A 203 -14.45 -15.29 11.09
C VAL A 203 -13.80 -16.67 11.17
N GLY A 204 -12.79 -16.91 10.34
CA GLY A 204 -12.04 -18.18 10.33
C GLY A 204 -10.95 -18.25 11.38
N GLY A 205 -10.41 -17.11 11.74
CA GLY A 205 -9.30 -16.98 12.68
C GLY A 205 -7.93 -17.24 12.03
N SER A 206 -6.88 -16.85 12.77
CA SER A 206 -5.49 -16.90 12.29
C SER A 206 -5.04 -18.31 11.91
N ASP A 207 -5.48 -19.34 12.62
CA ASP A 207 -5.08 -20.73 12.33
C ASP A 207 -5.63 -21.20 10.98
N LEU A 208 -6.92 -21.00 10.72
CA LEU A 208 -7.52 -21.34 9.43
C LEU A 208 -6.88 -20.54 8.29
N TYR A 209 -6.67 -19.24 8.49
CA TYR A 209 -6.03 -18.36 7.52
C TYR A 209 -4.64 -18.88 7.10
N LEU A 210 -3.80 -19.25 8.08
CA LEU A 210 -2.46 -19.76 7.81
C LEU A 210 -2.47 -21.15 7.18
N LYS A 211 -3.36 -22.05 7.61
CA LYS A 211 -3.54 -23.35 6.95
C LYS A 211 -3.90 -23.20 5.48
N VAL A 212 -4.79 -22.25 5.15
CA VAL A 212 -5.19 -21.99 3.78
C VAL A 212 -4.03 -21.40 2.97
N TYR A 213 -3.47 -20.27 3.40
CA TYR A 213 -2.56 -19.51 2.54
C TYR A 213 -1.09 -19.86 2.68
N ARG A 214 -0.64 -20.27 3.87
CA ARG A 214 0.76 -20.65 4.09
C ARG A 214 0.98 -22.15 3.81
N ASP A 215 0.09 -23.00 4.35
CA ASP A 215 0.27 -24.44 4.33
C ASP A 215 -0.41 -25.10 3.11
N HIS A 216 -1.20 -24.35 2.35
CA HIS A 216 -1.98 -24.81 1.19
C HIS A 216 -2.86 -26.03 1.54
N ASP A 217 -3.38 -26.07 2.77
CA ASP A 217 -4.13 -27.21 3.29
C ASP A 217 -5.55 -27.26 2.71
N VAL A 218 -5.73 -28.13 1.73
CA VAL A 218 -7.04 -28.38 1.09
C VAL A 218 -8.08 -28.94 2.09
N ASN A 219 -7.66 -29.66 3.13
CA ASN A 219 -8.61 -30.16 4.14
C ASN A 219 -9.16 -28.99 4.98
N ALA A 220 -8.32 -27.99 5.26
CA ALA A 220 -8.76 -26.76 5.90
C ALA A 220 -9.80 -26.03 5.04
N VAL A 221 -9.59 -25.95 3.72
CA VAL A 221 -10.57 -25.36 2.79
C VAL A 221 -11.87 -26.19 2.74
N ASN A 222 -11.81 -27.51 2.82
CA ASN A 222 -12.99 -28.37 2.81
C ASN A 222 -13.73 -28.47 4.16
N SER A 223 -13.28 -27.72 5.18
CA SER A 223 -13.89 -27.73 6.51
C SER A 223 -15.19 -26.90 6.59
N ASP A 224 -16.02 -27.21 7.60
CA ASP A 224 -17.19 -26.40 7.93
C ASP A 224 -16.81 -24.98 8.37
N ALA A 225 -15.63 -24.80 8.97
CA ALA A 225 -15.11 -23.50 9.34
C ALA A 225 -14.89 -22.60 8.10
N PHE A 226 -14.31 -23.13 7.03
CA PHE A 226 -14.14 -22.37 5.78
C PHE A 226 -15.48 -22.14 5.06
N LYS A 227 -16.40 -23.12 5.13
CA LYS A 227 -17.78 -22.96 4.64
C LYS A 227 -18.50 -21.80 5.35
N LYS A 228 -18.30 -21.65 6.66
CA LYS A 228 -18.81 -20.51 7.44
C LYS A 228 -18.22 -19.19 6.93
N VAL A 229 -16.93 -19.14 6.61
CA VAL A 229 -16.28 -17.95 6.03
C VAL A 229 -16.94 -17.56 4.71
N LEU A 230 -17.10 -18.50 3.77
CA LEU A 230 -17.76 -18.25 2.48
C LEU A 230 -19.20 -17.75 2.68
N THR A 231 -19.95 -18.36 3.58
CA THR A 231 -21.33 -17.93 3.91
C THR A 231 -21.34 -16.52 4.46
N SER A 232 -20.42 -16.20 5.37
CA SER A 232 -20.27 -14.86 5.94
C SER A 232 -19.88 -13.83 4.88
N PHE A 233 -18.94 -14.15 4.02
CA PHE A 233 -18.56 -13.26 2.91
C PHE A 233 -19.75 -12.97 1.98
N LYS A 234 -20.49 -14.02 1.55
CA LYS A 234 -21.65 -13.86 0.67
C LYS A 234 -22.75 -13.02 1.30
N ARG A 235 -22.95 -13.11 2.63
CA ARG A 235 -23.95 -12.32 3.37
C ARG A 235 -23.70 -10.82 3.30
N LEU A 236 -22.46 -10.37 3.13
CA LEU A 236 -22.15 -8.93 2.97
C LEU A 236 -22.78 -8.35 1.71
N HIS A 237 -23.01 -9.18 0.68
CA HIS A 237 -23.62 -8.75 -0.58
C HIS A 237 -25.03 -8.17 -0.39
N ASP A 238 -25.77 -8.58 0.67
CA ASP A 238 -27.11 -8.07 0.98
C ASP A 238 -27.11 -6.60 1.45
N PHE A 239 -25.95 -6.06 1.73
CA PHE A 239 -25.75 -4.74 2.31
C PHE A 239 -25.05 -3.73 1.39
N VAL A 240 -24.68 -4.14 0.18
CA VAL A 240 -24.08 -3.25 -0.83
C VAL A 240 -25.15 -2.66 -1.74
N ASP A 241 -24.87 -1.51 -2.33
CA ASP A 241 -25.78 -0.87 -3.27
C ASP A 241 -25.61 -1.42 -4.70
N PRO A 242 -26.65 -1.35 -5.56
CA PRO A 242 -26.59 -1.84 -6.94
C PRO A 242 -25.54 -1.16 -7.82
N GLY A 243 -25.04 0.01 -7.41
CA GLY A 243 -23.99 0.74 -8.13
C GLY A 243 -22.58 0.27 -7.82
N SER A 244 -22.38 -0.76 -6.98
CA SER A 244 -21.06 -1.23 -6.58
C SER A 244 -20.24 -1.88 -7.71
N PRO A 245 -20.81 -2.61 -8.70
CA PRO A 245 -19.98 -3.27 -9.73
C PRO A 245 -19.07 -2.29 -10.48
N GLY A 246 -17.78 -2.59 -10.55
CA GLY A 246 -16.77 -1.77 -11.23
C GLY A 246 -16.39 -0.46 -10.53
N ARG A 247 -17.03 -0.11 -9.39
CA ARG A 247 -16.70 1.10 -8.63
C ARG A 247 -15.27 1.05 -8.12
N ASN A 248 -14.56 2.17 -8.27
CA ASN A 248 -13.25 2.33 -7.68
C ASN A 248 -13.35 2.40 -6.15
N TRP A 249 -12.28 2.01 -5.47
CA TRP A 249 -12.23 1.98 -4.01
C TRP A 249 -12.38 3.37 -3.37
N ASN A 250 -11.78 4.40 -3.96
CA ASN A 250 -11.86 5.79 -3.49
C ASN A 250 -13.27 6.38 -3.69
N ASP A 251 -14.00 5.97 -4.74
CA ASP A 251 -15.39 6.36 -4.93
C ASP A 251 -16.29 5.72 -3.85
N ALA A 252 -16.00 4.47 -3.45
CA ALA A 252 -16.66 3.84 -2.31
C ALA A 252 -16.33 4.57 -1.00
N THR A 253 -15.07 4.97 -0.78
CA THR A 253 -14.66 5.78 0.37
C THR A 253 -15.40 7.12 0.41
N ALA A 254 -15.59 7.77 -0.75
CA ALA A 254 -16.32 9.02 -0.85
C ALA A 254 -17.80 8.90 -0.41
N LEU A 255 -18.43 7.73 -0.55
CA LEU A 255 -19.77 7.49 -0.03
C LEU A 255 -19.80 7.54 1.51
N VAL A 256 -18.77 7.02 2.19
CA VAL A 256 -18.66 7.09 3.66
C VAL A 256 -18.34 8.53 4.09
N ILE A 257 -17.40 9.18 3.42
CA ILE A 257 -17.00 10.58 3.67
C ILE A 257 -18.22 11.53 3.60
N THR A 258 -19.06 11.33 2.59
CA THR A 258 -20.25 12.19 2.37
C THR A 258 -21.47 11.76 3.17
N GLY A 259 -21.38 10.73 4.00
CA GLY A 259 -22.49 10.21 4.81
C GLY A 259 -23.58 9.49 4.02
N LYS A 260 -23.31 9.12 2.76
CA LYS A 260 -24.23 8.31 1.92
C LYS A 260 -24.15 6.83 2.27
N ALA A 261 -23.02 6.39 2.83
CA ALA A 261 -22.83 5.03 3.33
C ALA A 261 -22.35 5.03 4.78
N GLY A 262 -22.61 3.91 5.48
CA GLY A 262 -22.25 3.73 6.88
C GLY A 262 -20.80 3.32 7.07
N VAL A 263 -20.35 2.28 6.37
CA VAL A 263 -19.05 1.65 6.57
C VAL A 263 -18.44 1.18 5.25
N GLN A 264 -17.10 1.09 5.20
CA GLN A 264 -16.32 0.47 4.12
C GLN A 264 -15.30 -0.48 4.72
N ILE A 265 -15.11 -1.66 4.10
CA ILE A 265 -13.96 -2.55 4.35
C ILE A 265 -12.92 -2.23 3.27
N MET A 266 -11.78 -1.68 3.66
CA MET A 266 -10.72 -1.26 2.73
C MET A 266 -9.39 -1.21 3.46
N GLY A 267 -8.31 -1.11 2.70
CA GLY A 267 -7.00 -0.88 3.29
C GLY A 267 -6.86 0.48 3.96
N ASP A 268 -5.88 0.58 4.84
CA ASP A 268 -5.61 1.80 5.62
C ASP A 268 -5.31 3.03 4.75
N TRP A 269 -4.97 2.84 3.47
CA TRP A 269 -4.86 3.93 2.48
C TRP A 269 -6.16 4.72 2.27
N ALA A 270 -7.33 4.16 2.61
CA ALA A 270 -8.59 4.90 2.59
C ALA A 270 -8.54 6.13 3.51
N LYS A 271 -7.75 6.11 4.59
CA LYS A 271 -7.57 7.27 5.47
C LYS A 271 -7.00 8.49 4.74
N GLY A 272 -6.18 8.27 3.71
CA GLY A 272 -5.68 9.35 2.86
C GLY A 272 -6.80 10.15 2.20
N GLU A 273 -7.88 9.49 1.77
CA GLU A 273 -9.06 10.15 1.19
C GLU A 273 -9.85 10.93 2.24
N PHE A 274 -10.06 10.38 3.44
CA PHE A 274 -10.69 11.09 4.55
C PHE A 274 -9.88 12.34 4.92
N SER A 275 -8.55 12.23 4.99
CA SER A 275 -7.66 13.36 5.28
C SER A 275 -7.69 14.41 4.17
N ALA A 276 -7.72 14.01 2.90
CA ALA A 276 -7.85 14.92 1.75
C ALA A 276 -9.18 15.67 1.75
N ALA A 277 -10.23 15.05 2.33
CA ALA A 277 -11.54 15.66 2.57
C ALA A 277 -11.60 16.47 3.89
N ASN A 278 -10.48 16.72 4.56
CA ASN A 278 -10.38 17.42 5.84
C ASN A 278 -11.15 16.73 6.99
N GLN A 279 -11.33 15.41 6.92
CA GLN A 279 -11.93 14.64 7.99
C GLN A 279 -10.85 14.10 8.94
N THR A 280 -11.18 14.04 10.22
CA THR A 280 -10.29 13.64 11.31
C THR A 280 -10.74 12.31 11.91
N ALA A 281 -9.83 11.33 11.99
CA ALA A 281 -10.05 10.05 12.65
C ALA A 281 -10.43 10.26 14.13
N GLY A 282 -11.43 9.52 14.60
CA GLY A 282 -11.95 9.64 15.96
C GLY A 282 -13.00 10.73 16.14
N LYS A 283 -13.05 11.74 15.26
CA LYS A 283 -14.03 12.83 15.29
C LYS A 283 -15.10 12.63 14.20
N ASP A 284 -14.71 12.63 12.94
CA ASP A 284 -15.61 12.60 11.80
C ASP A 284 -15.86 11.17 11.33
N PHE A 285 -14.84 10.33 11.38
CA PHE A 285 -14.91 8.91 11.09
C PHE A 285 -14.22 8.08 12.18
N GLY A 286 -14.58 6.82 12.27
CA GLY A 286 -13.92 5.81 13.10
C GLY A 286 -13.30 4.70 12.26
N CYS A 287 -12.48 3.90 12.90
CA CYS A 287 -11.76 2.79 12.27
C CYS A 287 -11.55 1.67 13.27
N PHE A 288 -11.57 0.44 12.80
CA PHE A 288 -11.14 -0.73 13.59
C PHE A 288 -10.55 -1.79 12.66
N PRO A 289 -9.57 -2.58 13.14
CA PRO A 289 -8.84 -3.53 12.29
C PRO A 289 -9.59 -4.83 12.04
N GLY A 290 -10.66 -5.10 12.79
CA GLY A 290 -11.47 -6.31 12.77
C GLY A 290 -12.20 -6.51 14.09
N PHE A 291 -12.76 -7.69 14.34
CA PHE A 291 -13.68 -7.91 15.47
C PHE A 291 -12.96 -8.34 16.74
N GLY A 292 -12.99 -7.45 17.72
CA GLY A 292 -12.49 -7.72 19.08
C GLY A 292 -10.98 -7.52 19.26
N PRO A 293 -10.48 -7.65 20.50
CA PRO A 293 -9.14 -7.21 20.88
C PRO A 293 -8.00 -8.10 20.34
N LYS A 294 -8.32 -9.26 19.77
CA LYS A 294 -7.36 -10.22 19.20
C LYS A 294 -7.43 -10.25 17.68
N SER A 295 -8.16 -9.34 17.05
CA SER A 295 -8.23 -9.26 15.60
C SER A 295 -6.84 -9.19 14.99
N PRO A 296 -6.53 -10.01 13.95
CA PRO A 296 -5.21 -10.02 13.36
C PRO A 296 -4.97 -8.78 12.50
N TYR A 297 -3.70 -8.48 12.27
CA TYR A 297 -3.25 -7.46 11.33
C TYR A 297 -2.68 -8.16 10.08
N LEU A 298 -3.35 -8.00 8.95
CA LEU A 298 -2.86 -8.52 7.67
C LEU A 298 -1.72 -7.62 7.19
N VAL A 299 -0.48 -8.09 7.38
CA VAL A 299 0.72 -7.29 7.05
C VAL A 299 0.97 -7.31 5.56
N ALA A 300 0.96 -6.14 4.96
CA ALA A 300 1.38 -5.91 3.58
C ALA A 300 2.19 -4.60 3.51
N GLY A 301 2.70 -4.26 2.34
CA GLY A 301 3.41 -3.01 2.12
C GLY A 301 3.63 -2.75 0.65
N ASP A 302 3.99 -1.51 0.34
CA ASP A 302 4.42 -1.11 -0.99
C ASP A 302 5.95 -1.05 -1.03
N VAL A 303 6.51 -1.40 -2.18
CA VAL A 303 7.94 -1.34 -2.45
C VAL A 303 8.21 -0.69 -3.80
N PHE A 304 9.41 -0.16 -3.98
CA PHE A 304 9.93 0.23 -5.28
C PHE A 304 11.09 -0.66 -5.67
N VAL A 305 11.00 -1.26 -6.85
CA VAL A 305 12.09 -2.01 -7.48
C VAL A 305 12.87 -1.12 -8.44
N PHE A 306 14.12 -1.48 -8.70
CA PHE A 306 15.08 -0.69 -9.47
C PHE A 306 15.54 -1.51 -10.68
N PRO A 307 15.02 -1.22 -11.88
CA PRO A 307 15.39 -1.94 -13.09
C PRO A 307 16.88 -1.85 -13.41
N LYS A 308 17.42 -2.92 -13.95
CA LYS A 308 18.85 -3.00 -14.34
C LYS A 308 19.18 -1.98 -15.43
N THR A 309 20.31 -1.32 -15.26
CA THR A 309 20.84 -0.34 -16.20
C THR A 309 22.35 -0.24 -16.05
N ASP A 310 23.06 0.04 -17.14
CA ASP A 310 24.50 0.32 -17.15
C ASP A 310 24.78 1.84 -17.10
N ASN A 311 23.75 2.68 -17.10
CA ASN A 311 23.89 4.12 -17.02
C ASN A 311 24.25 4.56 -15.60
N ALA A 312 25.46 5.08 -15.41
CA ALA A 312 25.99 5.48 -14.10
C ALA A 312 25.11 6.55 -13.40
N ASN A 313 24.50 7.49 -14.15
CA ASN A 313 23.61 8.50 -13.57
C ASN A 313 22.27 7.89 -13.14
N ALA A 314 21.75 6.93 -13.90
CA ALA A 314 20.53 6.21 -13.51
C ALA A 314 20.79 5.36 -12.24
N ILE A 315 21.94 4.70 -12.11
CA ILE A 315 22.32 3.95 -10.89
C ILE A 315 22.42 4.89 -9.69
N LYS A 316 23.02 6.09 -9.86
CA LYS A 316 23.05 7.11 -8.80
C LYS A 316 21.64 7.59 -8.44
N ALA A 317 20.78 7.79 -9.43
CA ALA A 317 19.38 8.17 -9.22
C ALA A 317 18.61 7.10 -8.43
N GLN A 318 18.79 5.82 -8.77
CA GLN A 318 18.22 4.68 -8.02
C GLN A 318 18.69 4.65 -6.56
N THR A 319 20.00 4.82 -6.34
CA THR A 319 20.59 4.86 -5.00
C THR A 319 20.04 6.02 -4.16
N LEU A 320 19.98 7.23 -4.75
CA LEU A 320 19.42 8.40 -4.07
C LEU A 320 17.94 8.19 -3.76
N LEU A 321 17.17 7.63 -4.71
CA LEU A 321 15.76 7.39 -4.55
C LEU A 321 15.48 6.37 -3.42
N ALA A 322 16.19 5.23 -3.42
CA ALA A 322 16.09 4.24 -2.35
C ALA A 322 16.42 4.84 -0.98
N THR A 323 17.49 5.66 -0.89
CA THR A 323 17.88 6.35 0.34
C THR A 323 16.78 7.31 0.81
N VAL A 324 16.26 8.16 -0.08
CA VAL A 324 15.21 9.14 0.25
C VAL A 324 13.94 8.44 0.73
N MET A 325 13.48 7.44 -0.02
CA MET A 325 12.24 6.73 0.31
C MET A 325 12.28 5.99 1.65
N THR A 326 13.46 5.56 2.10
CA THR A 326 13.60 4.86 3.38
C THR A 326 14.11 5.75 4.51
N SER A 327 14.38 7.03 4.24
CA SER A 327 14.82 8.01 5.27
C SER A 327 13.72 8.37 6.25
N PRO A 328 14.03 8.68 7.53
CA PRO A 328 13.06 8.91 8.59
C PRO A 328 11.99 9.96 8.26
N ALA A 329 12.38 11.18 7.87
CA ALA A 329 11.43 12.26 7.66
C ALA A 329 10.50 12.05 6.45
N PRO A 330 10.98 11.61 5.26
CA PRO A 330 10.11 11.24 4.15
C PRO A 330 9.15 10.08 4.49
N GLN A 331 9.61 9.10 5.28
CA GLN A 331 8.76 8.00 5.74
C GLN A 331 7.57 8.48 6.56
N VAL A 332 7.78 9.39 7.51
CA VAL A 332 6.70 9.96 8.32
C VAL A 332 5.76 10.80 7.44
N ALA A 333 6.32 11.70 6.61
CA ALA A 333 5.54 12.59 5.76
C ALA A 333 4.65 11.84 4.77
N PHE A 334 5.20 10.82 4.10
CA PHE A 334 4.46 9.97 3.17
C PHE A 334 3.35 9.20 3.89
N ASN A 335 3.65 8.50 4.96
CA ASN A 335 2.70 7.62 5.63
C ASN A 335 1.57 8.38 6.32
N ALA A 336 1.84 9.60 6.82
CA ALA A 336 0.81 10.48 7.37
C ALA A 336 -0.23 10.91 6.31
N LYS A 337 0.17 11.02 5.02
CA LYS A 337 -0.73 11.34 3.91
C LYS A 337 -1.37 10.09 3.32
N LYS A 338 -0.61 8.98 3.21
CA LYS A 338 -1.08 7.71 2.65
C LYS A 338 -2.10 7.02 3.54
N GLY A 339 -2.01 7.22 4.86
CA GLY A 339 -2.84 6.54 5.84
C GLY A 339 -2.24 5.24 6.39
N SER A 340 -1.12 4.79 5.86
CA SER A 340 -0.35 3.62 6.31
C SER A 340 0.58 3.96 7.48
N ILE A 341 1.41 3.02 7.89
CA ILE A 341 2.42 3.23 8.93
C ILE A 341 3.83 3.17 8.35
N PRO A 342 4.79 3.99 8.90
CA PRO A 342 6.17 3.96 8.45
C PRO A 342 6.79 2.57 8.58
N ILE A 343 7.65 2.22 7.62
CA ILE A 343 8.43 0.97 7.65
C ILE A 343 9.44 0.96 8.81
N ARG A 344 9.85 2.13 9.28
CA ARG A 344 10.85 2.34 10.32
C ARG A 344 10.20 2.54 11.68
N PRO A 345 10.54 1.74 12.70
CA PRO A 345 10.06 1.95 14.07
C PRO A 345 10.79 3.07 14.81
N ASP A 346 11.92 3.55 14.30
CA ASP A 346 12.80 4.57 14.89
C ASP A 346 12.47 6.01 14.45
N VAL A 347 11.22 6.26 14.06
CA VAL A 347 10.72 7.58 13.65
C VAL A 347 9.74 8.16 14.65
N ASP A 348 9.59 9.51 14.64
CA ASP A 348 8.55 10.16 15.44
C ASP A 348 7.17 9.93 14.82
N THR A 349 6.34 9.16 15.51
CA THR A 349 4.98 8.81 15.11
C THR A 349 3.90 9.69 15.77
N SER A 350 4.29 10.79 16.42
CA SER A 350 3.37 11.68 17.15
C SER A 350 2.30 12.30 16.25
N SER A 351 2.66 12.61 15.00
CA SER A 351 1.79 13.20 13.99
C SER A 351 0.82 12.22 13.33
N LEU A 352 0.96 10.92 13.55
CA LEU A 352 0.05 9.92 12.99
C LEU A 352 -1.31 9.97 13.69
N ASP A 353 -2.36 9.65 12.93
CA ASP A 353 -3.73 9.58 13.44
C ASP A 353 -3.94 8.39 14.41
N ILE A 354 -5.12 8.34 15.05
CA ILE A 354 -5.43 7.30 16.05
C ILE A 354 -5.46 5.90 15.43
N CYS A 355 -5.92 5.76 14.18
CA CYS A 355 -5.97 4.46 13.49
C CYS A 355 -4.56 3.95 13.18
N ALA A 356 -3.67 4.82 12.68
CA ALA A 356 -2.28 4.45 12.45
C ALA A 356 -1.56 4.10 13.77
N LYS A 357 -1.85 4.82 14.86
CA LYS A 357 -1.32 4.50 16.19
C LYS A 357 -1.82 3.15 16.71
N GLU A 358 -3.06 2.79 16.43
CA GLU A 358 -3.60 1.45 16.72
C GLU A 358 -2.87 0.38 15.90
N GLY A 359 -2.69 0.59 14.58
CA GLY A 359 -1.90 -0.30 13.74
C GLY A 359 -0.48 -0.52 14.27
N LEU A 360 0.22 0.56 14.68
CA LEU A 360 1.53 0.47 15.30
C LEU A 360 1.51 -0.33 16.63
N ALA A 361 0.45 -0.18 17.42
CA ALA A 361 0.31 -0.94 18.68
C ALA A 361 0.12 -2.44 18.39
N ILE A 362 -0.67 -2.79 17.37
CA ILE A 362 -0.87 -4.18 16.93
C ILE A 362 0.44 -4.76 16.39
N MET A 363 1.21 -4.00 15.61
CA MET A 363 2.49 -4.43 15.07
C MET A 363 3.58 -4.72 16.12
N LYS A 364 3.37 -4.33 17.39
CA LYS A 364 4.23 -4.74 18.51
C LYS A 364 3.94 -6.17 18.97
N ASP A 365 2.74 -6.69 18.69
CA ASP A 365 2.32 -8.05 19.05
C ASP A 365 2.44 -8.97 17.81
N LYS A 366 3.56 -9.71 17.74
CA LYS A 366 3.82 -10.63 16.63
C LYS A 366 2.75 -11.72 16.47
N SER A 367 2.03 -12.08 17.54
CA SER A 367 0.98 -13.10 17.48
C SER A 367 -0.26 -12.64 16.70
N ARG A 368 -0.41 -11.34 16.52
CA ARG A 368 -1.50 -10.72 15.75
C ARG A 368 -1.14 -10.43 14.29
N GLN A 369 0.13 -10.60 13.90
CA GLN A 369 0.57 -10.35 12.53
C GLN A 369 0.33 -11.58 11.66
N LEU A 370 -0.41 -11.40 10.58
CA LEU A 370 -0.58 -12.39 9.52
C LEU A 370 -0.01 -11.83 8.22
N PRO A 371 0.84 -12.58 7.51
CA PRO A 371 1.30 -12.13 6.19
C PRO A 371 0.11 -12.08 5.23
N ASN A 372 0.05 -11.02 4.41
CA ASN A 372 -0.94 -10.93 3.34
C ASN A 372 -0.77 -12.12 2.37
N PRO A 373 -1.85 -12.64 1.76
CA PRO A 373 -1.76 -13.78 0.84
C PRO A 373 -0.75 -13.59 -0.30
N GLU A 374 -0.59 -12.37 -0.81
CA GLU A 374 0.39 -12.07 -1.87
C GLU A 374 1.85 -12.33 -1.46
N MET A 375 2.16 -12.34 -0.16
CA MET A 375 3.48 -12.68 0.34
C MET A 375 3.71 -14.20 0.39
N LEU A 376 2.63 -14.99 0.46
CA LEU A 376 2.67 -16.44 0.64
C LEU A 376 2.48 -17.19 -0.68
N LEU A 377 1.60 -16.70 -1.55
CA LEU A 377 1.19 -17.35 -2.78
C LEU A 377 2.05 -16.92 -3.98
N THR A 378 2.06 -17.76 -5.02
CA THR A 378 2.55 -17.33 -6.33
C THR A 378 1.55 -16.36 -6.99
N PRO A 379 1.97 -15.49 -7.93
CA PRO A 379 1.05 -14.63 -8.65
C PRO A 379 -0.08 -15.38 -9.34
N ASP A 380 0.19 -16.55 -9.93
CA ASP A 380 -0.81 -17.38 -10.61
C ASP A 380 -1.86 -17.92 -9.63
N THR A 381 -1.42 -18.47 -8.50
CA THR A 381 -2.34 -18.95 -7.45
C THR A 381 -3.17 -17.83 -6.88
N GLN A 382 -2.56 -16.66 -6.62
CA GLN A 382 -3.26 -15.46 -6.16
C GLN A 382 -4.32 -15.01 -7.17
N GLY A 383 -3.99 -14.99 -8.46
CA GLY A 383 -4.93 -14.68 -9.54
C GLY A 383 -6.10 -15.65 -9.58
N ALA A 384 -5.82 -16.96 -9.58
CA ALA A 384 -6.85 -17.99 -9.60
C ALA A 384 -7.81 -17.91 -8.40
N LEU A 385 -7.29 -17.65 -7.19
CA LEU A 385 -8.12 -17.48 -6.00
C LEU A 385 -8.95 -16.19 -6.06
N THR A 386 -8.39 -15.12 -6.63
CA THR A 386 -9.13 -13.87 -6.88
C THR A 386 -10.31 -14.10 -7.81
N ASP A 387 -10.11 -14.85 -8.89
CA ASP A 387 -11.18 -15.21 -9.84
C ASP A 387 -12.29 -16.05 -9.16
N VAL A 388 -11.92 -17.00 -8.30
CA VAL A 388 -12.91 -17.78 -7.53
C VAL A 388 -13.74 -16.88 -6.62
N VAL A 389 -13.11 -15.98 -5.86
CA VAL A 389 -13.79 -15.06 -4.96
C VAL A 389 -14.71 -14.13 -5.74
N THR A 390 -14.23 -13.54 -6.85
CA THR A 390 -14.99 -12.65 -7.72
C THR A 390 -16.20 -13.36 -8.36
N ASN A 391 -16.01 -14.59 -8.84
CA ASN A 391 -17.11 -15.39 -9.37
C ASN A 391 -18.16 -15.70 -8.29
N PHE A 392 -17.70 -16.06 -7.09
CA PHE A 392 -18.61 -16.33 -5.98
C PHE A 392 -19.37 -15.08 -5.53
N TRP A 393 -18.70 -13.93 -5.49
CA TRP A 393 -19.34 -12.65 -5.15
C TRP A 393 -20.42 -12.25 -6.16
N ASN A 394 -20.08 -12.26 -7.45
CA ASN A 394 -20.90 -11.65 -8.51
C ASN A 394 -21.91 -12.63 -9.16
N LYS A 395 -21.74 -13.94 -8.99
CA LYS A 395 -22.62 -14.95 -9.61
C LYS A 395 -23.48 -15.64 -8.55
N ASN A 396 -24.57 -16.25 -9.00
CA ASN A 396 -25.41 -17.11 -8.15
C ASN A 396 -24.76 -18.50 -8.02
N GLN A 397 -23.61 -18.56 -7.37
CA GLN A 397 -22.85 -19.78 -7.10
C GLN A 397 -23.16 -20.28 -5.69
N SER A 398 -23.31 -21.59 -5.50
CA SER A 398 -23.49 -22.17 -4.17
C SER A 398 -22.21 -22.08 -3.34
N VAL A 399 -22.33 -22.07 -2.02
CA VAL A 399 -21.18 -22.10 -1.10
C VAL A 399 -20.34 -23.36 -1.32
N ASP A 400 -20.98 -24.52 -1.56
CA ASP A 400 -20.29 -25.78 -1.80
C ASP A 400 -19.49 -25.77 -3.11
N ASP A 401 -20.01 -25.16 -4.17
CA ASP A 401 -19.28 -25.03 -5.43
C ASP A 401 -18.12 -24.03 -5.32
N ALA A 402 -18.32 -22.93 -4.60
CA ALA A 402 -17.26 -21.96 -4.32
C ALA A 402 -16.13 -22.60 -3.49
N GLN A 403 -16.48 -23.41 -2.48
CA GLN A 403 -15.51 -24.14 -1.65
C GLN A 403 -14.67 -25.12 -2.49
N LYS A 404 -15.30 -25.88 -3.37
CA LYS A 404 -14.61 -26.80 -4.30
C LYS A 404 -13.71 -26.06 -5.27
N ALA A 405 -14.20 -24.94 -5.85
CA ALA A 405 -13.42 -24.11 -6.75
C ALA A 405 -12.19 -23.51 -6.06
N PHE A 406 -12.36 -23.04 -4.81
CA PHE A 406 -11.25 -22.50 -4.01
C PHE A 406 -10.21 -23.59 -3.70
N ALA A 407 -10.65 -24.80 -3.30
CA ALA A 407 -9.77 -25.93 -3.04
C ALA A 407 -8.99 -26.36 -4.30
N SER A 408 -9.61 -26.27 -5.48
CA SER A 408 -8.95 -26.54 -6.76
C SER A 408 -7.91 -25.49 -7.10
N ALA A 409 -8.25 -24.19 -7.00
CA ALA A 409 -7.34 -23.11 -7.30
C ALA A 409 -6.14 -23.05 -6.34
N LEU A 410 -6.29 -23.50 -5.10
CA LEU A 410 -5.21 -23.54 -4.12
C LEU A 410 -4.15 -24.61 -4.43
N LYS A 411 -4.51 -25.65 -5.17
CA LYS A 411 -3.55 -26.72 -5.56
C LYS A 411 -2.61 -26.31 -6.69
N GLY A 412 -2.98 -25.32 -7.48
CA GLY A 412 -2.28 -24.89 -8.70
C GLY A 412 -2.75 -25.62 -9.93
#